data_15070e19bddc75f29054997e34427aac
#
_entry.id   15070e19bddc75f29054997e34427aac
#
_cell.length_a   1.000
_cell.length_b   1.000
_cell.length_c   1.000
_cell.angle_alpha   90.00
_cell.angle_beta   90.00
_cell.angle_gamma   90.00
#
_symmetry.space_group_name_H-M   'P 1'
#
loop_
_entity.id
_entity.type
_entity.pdbx_description
1 polymer ?
#
loop_
_entity_poly.entity_id
_entity_poly.type
_entity_poly.pdbx_seq_one_letter_code
_entity_poly.pdbx_strand_id
1 'polypeptide(L)'
;MFAPVLALWFFSLGSIGLYNLVKYDISVVRAFNPIYIYLFFKKNGKDAWSALGGCVLCITGAEAMFADLGHFSVKAIQIAFTLVVFPCLLLAYMGQAAYLMKYPDSANRIFYDSVPDSLFWPVFVLAALAAMIASQAMISATFSCIKQAMALGCFPRLKIIHTSRKRMGQIYIPVINWFLMIMCVVVVSIFQSTTDIANAYGIAEVGVMLVSSTLVTIVMLLIWQTNLLLVLCFPLVFGSVELLYMSAVLSKIAEGGWLPLAFASVFLCVMYIWNYGSVLKYRSEVREKISMDFLLDLGSTLGTVRVPGIGLLYNELVQGIPSIFGQFLLSLPAIHSTIVFVCIKYVPVPMVRLEERFLFRRVGPKDYHMFRCVTRYGYKDVRKEDHHVFEQLLVASLEKFLRKEAQDLALERNLLESDLDSVSVASRDPEASGSYGTEELKIPLMHERRFDESGTSASEETTSALPSSVMALDEDPSLEYELSALREAIDSGFTYLLAHGDVRAKKKSFFLKKLVINYFYAFLRRNCRAGAANMSVPHMNILQVGMTYMV
;
A
#
# COMPACT_ATOMS: atom_id res chain seq x y z
N MET A 1 -28.37 3.50 -1.19
CA MET A 1 -29.33 2.63 -0.52
C MET A 1 -29.23 2.68 1.01
N PHE A 2 -28.04 2.71 1.60
CA PHE A 2 -27.85 2.70 3.07
C PHE A 2 -28.13 4.03 3.78
N ALA A 3 -27.90 5.17 3.12
CA ALA A 3 -28.08 6.49 3.74
C ALA A 3 -29.45 6.76 4.36
N PRO A 4 -30.59 6.42 3.72
CA PRO A 4 -31.90 6.60 4.34
C PRO A 4 -32.10 5.78 5.63
N VAL A 5 -31.59 4.53 5.65
CA VAL A 5 -31.67 3.68 6.84
C VAL A 5 -30.88 4.27 7.99
N LEU A 6 -29.64 4.70 7.72
CA LEU A 6 -28.79 5.35 8.74
C LEU A 6 -29.35 6.68 9.22
N ALA A 7 -29.89 7.50 8.30
CA ALA A 7 -30.56 8.75 8.68
C ALA A 7 -31.74 8.49 9.62
N LEU A 8 -32.59 7.51 9.27
CA LEU A 8 -33.73 7.11 10.13
C LEU A 8 -33.26 6.55 11.47
N TRP A 9 -32.16 5.80 11.48
CA TRP A 9 -31.53 5.27 12.69
C TRP A 9 -31.08 6.37 13.66
N PHE A 10 -30.27 7.32 13.18
CA PHE A 10 -29.81 8.43 14.04
C PHE A 10 -30.96 9.34 14.47
N PHE A 11 -31.93 9.58 13.60
CA PHE A 11 -33.14 10.34 13.95
C PHE A 11 -33.95 9.63 15.04
N SER A 12 -34.15 8.33 14.95
CA SER A 12 -34.85 7.54 15.97
C SER A 12 -34.12 7.56 17.31
N LEU A 13 -32.78 7.38 17.30
CA LEU A 13 -31.95 7.47 18.50
C LEU A 13 -32.06 8.83 19.18
N GLY A 14 -31.92 9.91 18.41
CA GLY A 14 -32.02 11.26 18.93
C GLY A 14 -33.41 11.58 19.49
N SER A 15 -34.46 11.17 18.79
CA SER A 15 -35.86 11.42 19.20
C SER A 15 -36.25 10.65 20.47
N ILE A 16 -35.89 9.36 20.55
CA ILE A 16 -36.15 8.53 21.74
C ILE A 16 -35.32 9.03 22.90
N GLY A 17 -34.05 9.40 22.67
CA GLY A 17 -33.18 9.97 23.67
C GLY A 17 -33.76 11.27 24.28
N LEU A 18 -34.20 12.20 23.43
CA LEU A 18 -34.83 13.43 23.85
C LEU A 18 -36.14 13.17 24.61
N TYR A 19 -36.98 12.26 24.13
CA TYR A 19 -38.22 11.88 24.82
C TYR A 19 -37.94 11.34 26.23
N ASN A 20 -36.98 10.46 26.36
CA ASN A 20 -36.63 9.88 27.67
C ASN A 20 -36.02 10.92 28.61
N LEU A 21 -35.15 11.82 28.09
CA LEU A 21 -34.56 12.89 28.89
C LEU A 21 -35.61 13.82 29.47
N VAL A 22 -36.60 14.21 28.65
CA VAL A 22 -37.68 15.11 29.11
C VAL A 22 -38.68 14.39 30.04
N LYS A 23 -39.00 13.11 29.77
CA LYS A 23 -40.00 12.35 30.51
C LYS A 23 -39.52 11.89 31.88
N TYR A 24 -38.25 11.47 31.98
CA TYR A 24 -37.77 10.83 33.20
C TYR A 24 -36.97 11.78 34.11
N ASP A 25 -35.83 12.31 33.61
CA ASP A 25 -35.02 13.22 34.41
C ASP A 25 -34.10 14.10 33.55
N ILE A 26 -34.36 15.39 33.50
CA ILE A 26 -33.55 16.38 32.80
C ILE A 26 -32.25 16.71 33.55
N SER A 27 -32.14 16.33 34.84
CA SER A 27 -30.95 16.62 35.64
C SER A 27 -29.68 15.95 35.16
N VAL A 28 -29.79 14.95 34.29
CA VAL A 28 -28.63 14.30 33.59
C VAL A 28 -27.76 15.32 32.84
N VAL A 29 -28.31 16.47 32.44
CA VAL A 29 -27.53 17.56 31.82
C VAL A 29 -26.39 18.06 32.71
N ARG A 30 -26.46 17.82 34.04
CA ARG A 30 -25.35 18.10 34.98
C ARG A 30 -24.06 17.36 34.60
N ALA A 31 -24.13 16.24 33.87
CA ALA A 31 -22.98 15.47 33.44
C ALA A 31 -22.00 16.28 32.56
N PHE A 32 -22.43 17.38 31.94
CA PHE A 32 -21.54 18.30 31.23
C PHE A 32 -20.57 19.05 32.15
N ASN A 33 -20.84 19.12 33.45
CA ASN A 33 -19.95 19.78 34.38
C ASN A 33 -18.80 18.80 34.77
N PRO A 34 -17.53 19.09 34.46
CA PRO A 34 -16.40 18.20 34.72
C PRO A 34 -16.18 17.86 36.18
N ILE A 35 -16.76 18.64 37.12
CA ILE A 35 -16.67 18.36 38.57
C ILE A 35 -17.28 16.99 38.93
N TYR A 36 -18.28 16.54 38.14
CA TYR A 36 -18.92 15.23 38.39
C TYR A 36 -17.98 14.06 38.03
N ILE A 37 -17.03 14.25 37.11
CA ILE A 37 -15.99 13.27 36.82
C ILE A 37 -15.12 13.06 38.07
N TYR A 38 -14.65 14.15 38.68
CA TYR A 38 -13.86 14.09 39.90
C TYR A 38 -14.62 13.42 41.04
N LEU A 39 -15.90 13.81 41.25
CA LEU A 39 -16.76 13.23 42.29
C LEU A 39 -17.00 11.74 42.08
N PHE A 40 -17.16 11.31 40.81
CA PHE A 40 -17.34 9.90 40.45
C PHE A 40 -16.12 9.06 40.87
N PHE A 41 -14.92 9.51 40.49
CA PHE A 41 -13.68 8.82 40.85
C PHE A 41 -13.41 8.84 42.35
N LYS A 42 -13.71 9.95 43.02
CA LYS A 42 -13.56 10.07 44.48
C LYS A 42 -14.49 9.11 45.25
N LYS A 43 -15.71 8.91 44.72
CA LYS A 43 -16.73 8.06 45.39
C LYS A 43 -16.48 6.58 45.14
N ASN A 44 -16.12 6.18 43.91
CA ASN A 44 -16.14 4.77 43.48
C ASN A 44 -14.72 4.15 43.35
N GLY A 45 -13.66 4.92 43.46
CA GLY A 45 -12.28 4.41 43.49
C GLY A 45 -11.93 3.42 42.38
N LYS A 46 -11.64 2.17 42.73
CA LYS A 46 -11.26 1.12 41.75
C LYS A 46 -12.38 0.76 40.77
N ASP A 47 -13.64 0.81 41.21
CA ASP A 47 -14.79 0.50 40.35
C ASP A 47 -14.97 1.58 39.28
N ALA A 48 -14.70 2.84 39.61
CA ALA A 48 -14.68 3.92 38.64
C ALA A 48 -13.60 3.74 37.58
N TRP A 49 -12.42 3.24 37.95
CA TRP A 49 -11.36 2.93 37.02
C TRP A 49 -11.75 1.77 36.09
N SER A 50 -12.32 0.69 36.62
CA SER A 50 -12.82 -0.42 35.78
C SER A 50 -13.95 0.02 34.84
N ALA A 51 -14.81 0.98 35.24
CA ALA A 51 -15.88 1.52 34.42
C ALA A 51 -15.37 2.30 33.18
N LEU A 52 -14.14 2.82 33.21
CA LEU A 52 -13.53 3.44 32.03
C LEU A 52 -13.49 2.49 30.84
N GLY A 53 -13.29 1.18 31.06
CA GLY A 53 -13.34 0.18 30.01
C GLY A 53 -14.69 0.13 29.28
N GLY A 54 -15.80 0.39 30.00
CA GLY A 54 -17.12 0.54 29.39
C GLY A 54 -17.30 1.86 28.62
N CYS A 55 -16.65 2.95 29.07
CA CYS A 55 -16.72 4.23 28.40
C CYS A 55 -16.08 4.18 27.00
N VAL A 56 -15.07 3.33 26.77
CA VAL A 56 -14.45 3.15 25.45
C VAL A 56 -15.48 2.71 24.42
N LEU A 57 -16.45 1.88 24.80
CA LEU A 57 -17.51 1.40 23.89
C LEU A 57 -18.42 2.52 23.37
N CYS A 58 -18.44 3.66 24.04
CA CYS A 58 -19.16 4.86 23.56
C CYS A 58 -18.40 5.64 22.48
N ILE A 59 -17.11 5.35 22.29
CA ILE A 59 -16.22 6.02 21.33
C ILE A 59 -15.89 5.03 20.21
N THR A 60 -16.90 4.51 19.54
CA THR A 60 -16.74 3.48 18.51
C THR A 60 -16.58 4.07 17.13
N GLY A 61 -15.96 3.30 16.21
CA GLY A 61 -15.84 3.61 14.79
C GLY A 61 -14.49 4.19 14.35
N ALA A 62 -13.53 4.36 15.27
CA ALA A 62 -12.21 4.87 14.93
C ALA A 62 -11.41 3.88 14.04
N GLU A 63 -11.62 2.59 14.20
CA GLU A 63 -10.92 1.53 13.46
C GLU A 63 -11.20 1.54 11.96
N ALA A 64 -12.40 1.92 11.54
CA ALA A 64 -12.78 1.99 10.13
C ALA A 64 -12.58 3.39 9.53
N MET A 65 -12.43 4.43 10.35
CA MET A 65 -12.41 5.82 9.94
C MET A 65 -11.32 6.12 8.91
N PHE A 66 -10.12 5.58 9.07
CA PHE A 66 -9.02 5.83 8.15
C PHE A 66 -9.26 5.24 6.75
N ALA A 67 -9.95 4.11 6.67
CA ALA A 67 -10.34 3.53 5.38
C ALA A 67 -11.40 4.40 4.70
N ASP A 68 -12.36 4.93 5.46
CA ASP A 68 -13.45 5.76 4.96
C ASP A 68 -12.98 7.16 4.56
N LEU A 69 -12.03 7.76 5.27
CA LEU A 69 -11.40 9.04 4.91
C LEU A 69 -10.80 9.04 3.50
N GLY A 70 -10.32 7.88 3.03
CA GLY A 70 -9.82 7.71 1.67
C GLY A 70 -10.91 7.70 0.58
N HIS A 71 -12.18 7.52 0.95
CA HIS A 71 -13.30 7.37 0.02
C HIS A 71 -14.23 8.59 -0.04
N PHE A 72 -14.29 9.38 1.03
CA PHE A 72 -15.21 10.52 1.17
C PHE A 72 -14.44 11.84 1.35
N SER A 73 -15.10 12.95 1.00
CA SER A 73 -14.53 14.27 1.25
C SER A 73 -14.51 14.58 2.76
N VAL A 74 -13.43 15.18 3.23
CA VAL A 74 -13.25 15.55 4.65
C VAL A 74 -14.40 16.42 5.16
N LYS A 75 -14.85 17.41 4.36
CA LYS A 75 -15.97 18.30 4.71
C LYS A 75 -17.28 17.52 4.91
N ALA A 76 -17.58 16.54 4.05
CA ALA A 76 -18.80 15.74 4.20
C ALA A 76 -18.80 14.93 5.50
N ILE A 77 -17.66 14.34 5.87
CA ILE A 77 -17.50 13.59 7.12
C ILE A 77 -17.65 14.51 8.33
N GLN A 78 -16.99 15.67 8.32
CA GLN A 78 -17.08 16.65 9.42
C GLN A 78 -18.50 17.13 9.64
N ILE A 79 -19.22 17.50 8.58
CA ILE A 79 -20.61 17.96 8.66
C ILE A 79 -21.51 16.84 9.18
N ALA A 80 -21.45 15.66 8.60
CA ALA A 80 -22.27 14.52 9.02
C ALA A 80 -22.04 14.13 10.48
N PHE A 81 -20.77 14.05 10.89
CA PHE A 81 -20.43 13.71 12.26
C PHE A 81 -20.87 14.80 13.26
N THR A 82 -20.48 16.05 13.04
CA THR A 82 -20.69 17.13 14.00
C THR A 82 -22.16 17.53 14.14
N LEU A 83 -22.91 17.55 13.02
CA LEU A 83 -24.30 18.03 13.05
C LEU A 83 -25.35 16.92 13.23
N VAL A 84 -25.03 15.68 12.87
CA VAL A 84 -26.03 14.60 12.90
C VAL A 84 -25.63 13.51 13.88
N VAL A 85 -24.49 12.86 13.68
CA VAL A 85 -24.12 11.65 14.43
C VAL A 85 -23.88 11.97 15.91
N PHE A 86 -23.00 12.92 16.18
CA PHE A 86 -22.60 13.27 17.54
C PHE A 86 -23.78 13.78 18.40
N PRO A 87 -24.62 14.74 17.94
CA PRO A 87 -25.76 15.19 18.74
C PRO A 87 -26.78 14.07 18.99
N CYS A 88 -27.08 13.23 17.99
CA CYS A 88 -28.04 12.13 18.14
C CYS A 88 -27.54 11.08 19.15
N LEU A 89 -26.26 10.71 19.10
CA LEU A 89 -25.67 9.78 20.06
C LEU A 89 -25.65 10.38 21.47
N LEU A 90 -25.30 11.63 21.61
CA LEU A 90 -25.28 12.31 22.90
C LEU A 90 -26.67 12.32 23.53
N LEU A 91 -27.70 12.68 22.76
CA LEU A 91 -29.10 12.64 23.21
C LEU A 91 -29.52 11.21 23.59
N ALA A 92 -29.13 10.21 22.80
CA ALA A 92 -29.44 8.82 23.10
C ALA A 92 -28.83 8.37 24.43
N TYR A 93 -27.55 8.65 24.68
CA TYR A 93 -26.89 8.30 25.96
C TYR A 93 -27.47 9.05 27.13
N MET A 94 -27.78 10.36 26.97
CA MET A 94 -28.42 11.13 28.03
C MET A 94 -29.83 10.62 28.34
N GLY A 95 -30.61 10.25 27.33
CA GLY A 95 -31.94 9.69 27.50
C GLY A 95 -31.93 8.32 28.18
N GLN A 96 -30.97 7.45 27.83
CA GLN A 96 -30.78 6.17 28.51
C GLN A 96 -30.32 6.36 29.96
N ALA A 97 -29.41 7.30 30.21
CA ALA A 97 -29.01 7.64 31.59
C ALA A 97 -30.17 8.15 32.41
N ALA A 98 -31.03 9.01 31.85
CA ALA A 98 -32.25 9.50 32.54
C ALA A 98 -33.23 8.35 32.86
N TYR A 99 -33.40 7.40 31.97
CA TYR A 99 -34.19 6.19 32.22
C TYR A 99 -33.61 5.34 33.35
N LEU A 100 -32.28 5.09 33.30
CA LEU A 100 -31.57 4.27 34.27
C LEU A 100 -31.60 4.85 35.69
N MET A 101 -31.58 6.19 35.81
CA MET A 101 -31.72 6.85 37.13
C MET A 101 -33.04 6.51 37.82
N LYS A 102 -34.09 6.21 37.03
CA LYS A 102 -35.40 5.86 37.55
C LYS A 102 -35.61 4.35 37.71
N TYR A 103 -34.99 3.57 36.82
CA TYR A 103 -35.13 2.10 36.77
C TYR A 103 -33.73 1.43 36.74
N PRO A 104 -33.02 1.35 37.89
CA PRO A 104 -31.67 0.80 37.99
C PRO A 104 -31.55 -0.66 37.53
N ASP A 105 -32.61 -1.45 37.69
CA ASP A 105 -32.63 -2.88 37.38
C ASP A 105 -32.56 -3.16 35.87
N SER A 106 -32.84 -2.16 35.03
CA SER A 106 -32.80 -2.28 33.56
C SER A 106 -31.40 -2.14 32.96
N ALA A 107 -30.34 -2.09 33.77
CA ALA A 107 -28.97 -1.83 33.30
C ALA A 107 -28.51 -2.77 32.18
N ASN A 108 -28.87 -4.06 32.22
CA ASN A 108 -28.46 -5.08 31.26
C ASN A 108 -29.15 -4.96 29.87
N ARG A 109 -30.34 -4.31 29.84
CA ARG A 109 -31.17 -4.22 28.61
C ARG A 109 -31.63 -2.79 28.34
N ILE A 110 -30.91 -1.82 28.82
CA ILE A 110 -31.29 -0.40 28.83
C ILE A 110 -31.69 0.13 27.47
N PHE A 111 -31.04 -0.33 26.38
CA PHE A 111 -31.33 0.14 25.02
C PHE A 111 -32.79 -0.17 24.65
N TYR A 112 -33.23 -1.42 24.83
CA TYR A 112 -34.57 -1.83 24.46
C TYR A 112 -35.63 -1.43 25.49
N ASP A 113 -35.32 -1.48 26.78
CA ASP A 113 -36.23 -1.13 27.85
C ASP A 113 -36.53 0.39 27.88
N SER A 114 -35.63 1.21 27.38
CA SER A 114 -35.83 2.67 27.25
C SER A 114 -36.68 3.07 26.05
N VAL A 115 -36.98 2.15 25.12
CA VAL A 115 -37.83 2.40 23.94
C VAL A 115 -39.29 2.25 24.36
N PRO A 116 -40.19 3.19 23.94
CA PRO A 116 -41.63 3.02 24.17
C PRO A 116 -42.16 1.74 23.52
N ASP A 117 -43.04 1.00 24.21
CA ASP A 117 -43.57 -0.30 23.77
C ASP A 117 -44.15 -0.28 22.32
N SER A 118 -44.80 0.81 21.95
CA SER A 118 -45.38 0.99 20.61
C SER A 118 -44.33 1.09 19.50
N LEU A 119 -43.09 1.49 19.81
CA LEU A 119 -42.00 1.67 18.86
C LEU A 119 -40.96 0.52 18.91
N PHE A 120 -41.16 -0.45 19.78
CA PHE A 120 -40.19 -1.53 19.99
C PHE A 120 -39.84 -2.26 18.69
N TRP A 121 -40.85 -2.80 17.99
CA TRP A 121 -40.62 -3.57 16.76
C TRP A 121 -40.01 -2.75 15.60
N PRO A 122 -40.49 -1.54 15.29
CA PRO A 122 -39.82 -0.69 14.29
C PRO A 122 -38.35 -0.39 14.61
N VAL A 123 -38.06 -0.07 15.87
CA VAL A 123 -36.69 0.22 16.31
C VAL A 123 -35.81 -1.03 16.28
N PHE A 124 -36.35 -2.18 16.67
CA PHE A 124 -35.63 -3.45 16.60
C PHE A 124 -35.23 -3.82 15.16
N VAL A 125 -36.15 -3.71 14.20
CA VAL A 125 -35.86 -3.96 12.77
C VAL A 125 -34.83 -2.96 12.25
N LEU A 126 -35.00 -1.69 12.61
CA LEU A 126 -34.06 -0.63 12.19
C LEU A 126 -32.67 -0.83 12.79
N ALA A 127 -32.56 -1.27 14.04
CA ALA A 127 -31.31 -1.63 14.69
C ALA A 127 -30.60 -2.79 13.97
N ALA A 128 -31.35 -3.83 13.60
CA ALA A 128 -30.82 -4.97 12.86
C ALA A 128 -30.28 -4.54 11.48
N LEU A 129 -31.01 -3.70 10.76
CA LEU A 129 -30.57 -3.15 9.46
C LEU A 129 -29.32 -2.26 9.62
N ALA A 130 -29.27 -1.42 10.64
CA ALA A 130 -28.11 -0.59 10.95
C ALA A 130 -26.89 -1.43 11.30
N ALA A 131 -27.04 -2.50 12.07
CA ALA A 131 -25.97 -3.44 12.40
C ALA A 131 -25.42 -4.17 11.17
N MET A 132 -26.27 -4.58 10.24
CA MET A 132 -25.85 -5.16 8.96
C MET A 132 -25.02 -4.18 8.11
N ILE A 133 -25.43 -2.91 8.07
CA ILE A 133 -24.70 -1.86 7.34
C ILE A 133 -23.34 -1.61 7.97
N ALA A 134 -23.27 -1.54 9.30
CA ALA A 134 -22.01 -1.37 10.03
C ALA A 134 -21.05 -2.54 9.77
N SER A 135 -21.54 -3.77 9.83
CA SER A 135 -20.76 -4.97 9.51
C SER A 135 -20.20 -4.92 8.08
N GLN A 136 -20.99 -4.49 7.11
CA GLN A 136 -20.54 -4.35 5.71
C GLN A 136 -19.44 -3.29 5.58
N ALA A 137 -19.53 -2.18 6.30
CA ALA A 137 -18.50 -1.15 6.30
C ALA A 137 -17.17 -1.69 6.86
N MET A 138 -17.21 -2.41 7.99
CA MET A 138 -16.04 -3.04 8.61
C MET A 138 -15.36 -4.07 7.70
N ILE A 139 -16.13 -4.90 7.02
CA ILE A 139 -15.60 -5.88 6.05
C ILE A 139 -14.91 -5.15 4.89
N SER A 140 -15.51 -4.09 4.37
CA SER A 140 -14.93 -3.28 3.29
C SER A 140 -13.62 -2.60 3.71
N ALA A 141 -13.56 -2.06 4.93
CA ALA A 141 -12.35 -1.50 5.53
C ALA A 141 -11.24 -2.56 5.64
N THR A 142 -11.57 -3.75 6.13
CA THR A 142 -10.63 -4.88 6.24
C THR A 142 -10.03 -5.24 4.87
N PHE A 143 -10.84 -5.32 3.82
CA PHE A 143 -10.34 -5.59 2.47
C PHE A 143 -9.38 -4.50 2.00
N SER A 144 -9.67 -3.24 2.29
CA SER A 144 -8.81 -2.10 1.93
C SER A 144 -7.46 -2.16 2.66
N CYS A 145 -7.46 -2.47 3.96
CA CYS A 145 -6.24 -2.65 4.77
C CYS A 145 -5.37 -3.79 4.23
N ILE A 146 -5.98 -4.95 3.93
CA ILE A 146 -5.26 -6.10 3.38
C ILE A 146 -4.70 -5.80 2.00
N LYS A 147 -5.44 -5.08 1.14
CA LYS A 147 -4.93 -4.63 -0.18
C LYS A 147 -3.70 -3.75 -0.02
N GLN A 148 -3.71 -2.81 0.91
CA GLN A 148 -2.55 -1.96 1.20
C GLN A 148 -1.37 -2.78 1.73
N ALA A 149 -1.59 -3.69 2.67
CA ALA A 149 -0.55 -4.58 3.19
C ALA A 149 0.08 -5.46 2.09
N MET A 150 -0.73 -5.96 1.14
CA MET A 150 -0.24 -6.67 -0.05
C MET A 150 0.58 -5.77 -0.97
N ALA A 151 0.16 -4.52 -1.19
CA ALA A 151 0.88 -3.56 -2.02
C ALA A 151 2.24 -3.18 -1.42
N LEU A 152 2.34 -3.10 -0.09
CA LEU A 152 3.59 -2.89 0.65
C LEU A 152 4.48 -4.14 0.75
N GLY A 153 4.01 -5.29 0.23
CA GLY A 153 4.75 -6.55 0.32
C GLY A 153 4.76 -7.20 1.70
N CYS A 154 3.97 -6.69 2.64
CA CYS A 154 3.90 -7.20 4.01
C CYS A 154 2.89 -8.35 4.20
N PHE A 155 2.07 -8.64 3.21
CA PHE A 155 1.04 -9.68 3.28
C PHE A 155 1.05 -10.56 2.02
N PRO A 156 0.72 -11.86 2.13
CA PRO A 156 0.62 -12.77 0.99
C PRO A 156 -0.33 -12.27 -0.08
N ARG A 157 0.01 -12.47 -1.35
CA ARG A 157 -0.80 -12.00 -2.48
C ARG A 157 -2.05 -12.86 -2.68
N LEU A 158 -3.20 -12.32 -2.32
CA LEU A 158 -4.50 -12.95 -2.50
C LEU A 158 -5.21 -12.46 -3.77
N LYS A 159 -6.23 -13.22 -4.20
CA LYS A 159 -7.08 -12.81 -5.33
C LYS A 159 -7.97 -11.65 -4.93
N ILE A 160 -7.82 -10.50 -5.61
CA ILE A 160 -8.69 -9.34 -5.47
C ILE A 160 -9.68 -9.31 -6.63
N ILE A 161 -10.95 -9.11 -6.33
CA ILE A 161 -12.01 -8.91 -7.31
C ILE A 161 -12.52 -7.48 -7.17
N HIS A 162 -12.46 -6.71 -8.25
CA HIS A 162 -13.05 -5.37 -8.28
C HIS A 162 -14.55 -5.48 -8.56
N THR A 163 -15.38 -5.01 -7.64
CA THR A 163 -16.84 -5.10 -7.74
C THR A 163 -17.45 -3.97 -8.57
N SER A 164 -16.76 -2.84 -8.72
CA SER A 164 -17.23 -1.69 -9.50
C SER A 164 -16.19 -1.23 -10.52
N ARG A 165 -16.64 -0.97 -11.76
CA ARG A 165 -15.80 -0.34 -12.80
C ARG A 165 -15.63 1.17 -12.60
N LYS A 166 -16.60 1.84 -11.96
CA LYS A 166 -16.60 3.30 -11.75
C LYS A 166 -15.86 3.72 -10.46
N ARG A 167 -15.86 2.87 -9.43
CA ARG A 167 -15.23 3.13 -8.13
C ARG A 167 -14.16 2.08 -7.83
N MET A 168 -12.92 2.42 -8.12
CA MET A 168 -11.77 1.51 -7.99
C MET A 168 -11.44 1.09 -6.54
N GLY A 169 -12.01 1.80 -5.55
CA GLY A 169 -11.86 1.47 -4.14
C GLY A 169 -12.70 0.28 -3.66
N GLN A 170 -13.74 -0.11 -4.41
CA GLN A 170 -14.61 -1.23 -4.04
C GLN A 170 -13.99 -2.55 -4.48
N ILE A 171 -13.50 -3.29 -3.50
CA ILE A 171 -12.82 -4.57 -3.70
C ILE A 171 -13.47 -5.68 -2.87
N TYR A 172 -13.33 -6.90 -3.35
CA TYR A 172 -13.77 -8.12 -2.67
C TYR A 172 -12.64 -9.14 -2.66
N ILE A 173 -12.35 -9.70 -1.49
CA ILE A 173 -11.32 -10.72 -1.30
C ILE A 173 -11.99 -11.99 -0.77
N PRO A 174 -12.30 -12.97 -1.63
CA PRO A 174 -13.11 -14.15 -1.24
C PRO A 174 -12.53 -14.91 -0.04
N VAL A 175 -11.23 -15.15 -0.03
CA VAL A 175 -10.54 -15.90 1.05
C VAL A 175 -10.75 -15.23 2.40
N ILE A 176 -10.58 -13.91 2.46
CA ILE A 176 -10.76 -13.15 3.69
C ILE A 176 -12.22 -13.10 4.11
N ASN A 177 -13.14 -12.96 3.16
CA ASN A 177 -14.56 -12.94 3.48
C ASN A 177 -15.03 -14.26 4.13
N TRP A 178 -14.65 -15.39 3.56
CA TRP A 178 -14.96 -16.70 4.14
C TRP A 178 -14.29 -16.89 5.51
N PHE A 179 -13.05 -16.46 5.65
CA PHE A 179 -12.34 -16.50 6.92
C PHE A 179 -13.07 -15.68 7.99
N LEU A 180 -13.45 -14.43 7.69
CA LEU A 180 -14.19 -13.57 8.62
C LEU A 180 -15.53 -14.17 8.99
N MET A 181 -16.28 -14.74 8.03
CA MET A 181 -17.55 -15.39 8.30
C MET A 181 -17.40 -16.57 9.29
N ILE A 182 -16.42 -17.45 9.05
CA ILE A 182 -16.18 -18.59 9.93
C ILE A 182 -15.77 -18.09 11.34
N MET A 183 -14.87 -17.10 11.40
CA MET A 183 -14.42 -16.55 12.68
C MET A 183 -15.55 -15.87 13.45
N CYS A 184 -16.46 -15.15 12.80
CA CYS A 184 -17.63 -14.57 13.46
C CYS A 184 -18.51 -15.67 14.09
N VAL A 185 -18.78 -16.75 13.39
CA VAL A 185 -19.56 -17.89 13.92
C VAL A 185 -18.83 -18.53 15.11
N VAL A 186 -17.52 -18.72 15.01
CA VAL A 186 -16.70 -19.30 16.08
C VAL A 186 -16.71 -18.40 17.32
N VAL A 187 -16.52 -17.08 17.17
CA VAL A 187 -16.51 -16.12 18.27
C VAL A 187 -17.86 -16.11 19.00
N VAL A 188 -18.96 -16.03 18.26
CA VAL A 188 -20.32 -16.06 18.85
C VAL A 188 -20.59 -17.38 19.57
N SER A 189 -20.13 -18.51 19.03
CA SER A 189 -20.31 -19.83 19.65
C SER A 189 -19.48 -20.01 20.92
N ILE A 190 -18.29 -19.40 21.01
CA ILE A 190 -17.41 -19.50 22.19
C ILE A 190 -17.90 -18.62 23.33
N PHE A 191 -18.18 -17.35 23.04
CA PHE A 191 -18.47 -16.40 24.11
C PHE A 191 -19.89 -16.48 24.63
N GLN A 192 -20.88 -16.61 23.76
CA GLN A 192 -22.32 -16.66 24.11
C GLN A 192 -22.80 -15.48 25.00
N SER A 193 -21.91 -14.55 25.31
CA SER A 193 -22.11 -13.38 26.16
C SER A 193 -21.75 -12.10 25.41
N THR A 194 -22.65 -11.11 25.43
CA THR A 194 -22.38 -9.79 24.83
C THR A 194 -21.34 -9.00 25.62
N THR A 195 -21.23 -9.25 26.92
CA THR A 195 -20.25 -8.57 27.79
C THR A 195 -18.82 -8.95 27.44
N ASP A 196 -18.55 -10.25 27.23
CA ASP A 196 -17.22 -10.74 26.88
C ASP A 196 -16.79 -10.24 25.50
N ILE A 197 -17.73 -10.20 24.54
CA ILE A 197 -17.48 -9.62 23.21
C ILE A 197 -17.19 -8.12 23.31
N ALA A 198 -17.91 -7.40 24.17
CA ALA A 198 -17.65 -5.97 24.41
C ALA A 198 -16.28 -5.71 25.02
N ASN A 199 -15.84 -6.54 25.99
CA ASN A 199 -14.51 -6.45 26.57
C ASN A 199 -13.41 -6.70 25.50
N ALA A 200 -13.61 -7.68 24.61
CA ALA A 200 -12.72 -7.94 23.50
C ALA A 200 -12.62 -6.73 22.53
N TYR A 201 -13.76 -6.14 22.20
CA TYR A 201 -13.82 -4.96 21.34
C TYR A 201 -13.08 -3.76 21.94
N GLY A 202 -13.29 -3.49 23.24
CA GLY A 202 -12.65 -2.36 23.94
C GLY A 202 -11.12 -2.42 23.89
N ILE A 203 -10.50 -3.61 24.03
CA ILE A 203 -9.03 -3.76 23.90
C ILE A 203 -8.56 -3.45 22.48
N ALA A 204 -9.26 -3.95 21.47
CA ALA A 204 -8.92 -3.70 20.07
C ALA A 204 -8.97 -2.20 19.74
N GLU A 205 -10.03 -1.51 20.17
CA GLU A 205 -10.25 -0.09 19.90
C GLU A 205 -9.17 0.80 20.50
N VAL A 206 -8.90 0.65 21.82
CA VAL A 206 -7.84 1.44 22.47
C VAL A 206 -6.46 1.12 21.90
N GLY A 207 -6.22 -0.14 21.53
CA GLY A 207 -4.98 -0.54 20.84
C GLY A 207 -4.78 0.19 19.51
N VAL A 208 -5.84 0.30 18.70
CA VAL A 208 -5.81 1.06 17.43
C VAL A 208 -5.58 2.55 17.69
N MET A 209 -6.22 3.13 18.70
CA MET A 209 -6.03 4.54 19.06
C MET A 209 -4.57 4.83 19.44
N LEU A 210 -3.95 4.02 20.30
CA LEU A 210 -2.54 4.17 20.69
C LEU A 210 -1.58 4.08 19.49
N VAL A 211 -1.80 3.12 18.60
CA VAL A 211 -0.98 2.99 17.37
C VAL A 211 -1.17 4.21 16.49
N SER A 212 -2.40 4.68 16.30
CA SER A 212 -2.70 5.86 15.49
C SER A 212 -2.05 7.12 16.04
N SER A 213 -2.14 7.36 17.35
CA SER A 213 -1.51 8.51 18.02
C SER A 213 0.02 8.47 17.89
N THR A 214 0.61 7.27 17.99
CA THR A 214 2.05 7.08 17.78
C THR A 214 2.45 7.41 16.32
N LEU A 215 1.68 6.92 15.34
CA LEU A 215 1.93 7.20 13.93
C LEU A 215 1.76 8.68 13.59
N VAL A 216 0.73 9.36 14.15
CA VAL A 216 0.53 10.80 13.99
C VAL A 216 1.72 11.57 14.57
N THR A 217 2.24 11.17 15.72
CA THR A 217 3.45 11.79 16.32
C THR A 217 4.65 11.68 15.37
N ILE A 218 4.85 10.51 14.75
CA ILE A 218 5.92 10.30 13.75
C ILE A 218 5.72 11.19 12.51
N VAL A 219 4.47 11.32 12.03
CA VAL A 219 4.14 12.19 10.89
C VAL A 219 4.40 13.66 11.24
N MET A 220 4.02 14.11 12.43
CA MET A 220 4.31 15.48 12.91
C MET A 220 5.81 15.77 12.94
N LEU A 221 6.61 14.78 13.34
CA LEU A 221 8.07 14.91 13.43
C LEU A 221 8.74 14.90 12.06
N LEU A 222 8.43 13.91 11.22
CA LEU A 222 9.18 13.63 9.99
C LEU A 222 8.61 14.36 8.76
N ILE A 223 7.28 14.47 8.65
CA ILE A 223 6.63 15.01 7.44
C ILE A 223 6.27 16.48 7.63
N TRP A 224 5.57 16.80 8.72
CA TRP A 224 5.14 18.18 8.99
C TRP A 224 6.24 19.06 9.56
N GLN A 225 7.33 18.46 10.08
CA GLN A 225 8.46 19.18 10.68
C GLN A 225 8.02 20.25 11.69
N THR A 226 7.00 19.91 12.50
CA THR A 226 6.45 20.80 13.51
C THR A 226 7.44 21.01 14.66
N ASN A 227 7.22 22.05 15.45
CA ASN A 227 8.06 22.36 16.61
C ASN A 227 8.09 21.17 17.58
N LEU A 228 9.29 20.77 18.00
CA LEU A 228 9.53 19.60 18.86
C LEU A 228 8.67 19.63 20.14
N LEU A 229 8.42 20.81 20.69
CA LEU A 229 7.59 20.97 21.90
C LEU A 229 6.14 20.54 21.65
N LEU A 230 5.56 20.88 20.48
CA LEU A 230 4.22 20.43 20.08
C LEU A 230 4.19 18.93 19.81
N VAL A 231 5.25 18.41 19.16
CA VAL A 231 5.38 16.96 18.91
C VAL A 231 5.43 16.15 20.18
N LEU A 232 6.06 16.66 21.25
CA LEU A 232 6.10 16.00 22.56
C LEU A 232 4.81 16.21 23.36
N CYS A 233 4.19 17.38 23.26
CA CYS A 233 2.93 17.69 23.96
C CYS A 233 1.78 16.78 23.48
N PHE A 234 1.71 16.49 22.20
CA PHE A 234 0.62 15.66 21.63
C PHE A 234 0.57 14.25 22.25
N PRO A 235 1.60 13.39 22.20
CA PRO A 235 1.54 12.07 22.81
C PRO A 235 1.49 12.13 24.35
N LEU A 236 1.98 13.20 24.96
CA LEU A 236 1.90 13.34 26.42
C LEU A 236 0.46 13.59 26.88
N VAL A 237 -0.30 14.41 26.17
CA VAL A 237 -1.71 14.70 26.52
C VAL A 237 -2.61 13.54 26.08
N PHE A 238 -2.63 13.20 24.79
CA PHE A 238 -3.51 12.16 24.26
C PHE A 238 -3.08 10.76 24.69
N GLY A 239 -1.79 10.44 24.63
CA GLY A 239 -1.26 9.16 25.03
C GLY A 239 -1.44 8.86 26.53
N SER A 240 -1.39 9.88 27.42
CA SER A 240 -1.68 9.67 28.84
C SER A 240 -3.13 9.24 29.08
N VAL A 241 -4.08 9.86 28.36
CA VAL A 241 -5.50 9.49 28.42
C VAL A 241 -5.71 8.09 27.85
N GLU A 242 -5.14 7.80 26.68
CA GLU A 242 -5.23 6.49 26.03
C GLU A 242 -4.60 5.38 26.88
N LEU A 243 -3.46 5.64 27.53
CA LEU A 243 -2.83 4.68 28.45
C LEU A 243 -3.67 4.43 29.70
N LEU A 244 -4.36 5.45 30.19
CA LEU A 244 -5.31 5.29 31.32
C LEU A 244 -6.46 4.35 30.90
N TYR A 245 -7.07 4.57 29.74
CA TYR A 245 -8.09 3.67 29.19
C TYR A 245 -7.54 2.27 28.92
N MET A 246 -6.34 2.16 28.35
CA MET A 246 -5.69 0.87 28.11
C MET A 246 -5.48 0.09 29.40
N SER A 247 -5.05 0.76 30.49
CA SER A 247 -4.89 0.11 31.79
C SER A 247 -6.20 -0.48 32.33
N ALA A 248 -7.31 0.24 32.14
CA ALA A 248 -8.64 -0.20 32.55
C ALA A 248 -9.14 -1.39 31.71
N VAL A 249 -8.91 -1.37 30.40
CA VAL A 249 -9.35 -2.44 29.49
C VAL A 249 -8.49 -3.70 29.66
N LEU A 250 -7.18 -3.55 29.89
CA LEU A 250 -6.27 -4.68 30.14
C LEU A 250 -6.63 -5.46 31.42
N SER A 251 -7.26 -4.84 32.42
CA SER A 251 -7.73 -5.58 33.60
C SER A 251 -8.78 -6.65 33.28
N LYS A 252 -9.43 -6.53 32.10
CA LYS A 252 -10.49 -7.44 31.65
C LYS A 252 -10.00 -8.48 30.61
N ILE A 253 -8.69 -8.68 30.48
CA ILE A 253 -8.13 -9.66 29.53
C ILE A 253 -8.71 -11.05 29.75
N ALA A 254 -8.82 -11.50 31.02
CA ALA A 254 -9.34 -12.82 31.34
C ALA A 254 -10.84 -12.98 31.02
N GLU A 255 -11.58 -11.86 30.91
CA GLU A 255 -13.02 -11.80 30.64
C GLU A 255 -13.32 -11.60 29.16
N GLY A 256 -12.55 -12.23 28.26
CA GLY A 256 -12.76 -12.17 26.80
C GLY A 256 -11.76 -11.30 26.04
N GLY A 257 -11.04 -10.39 26.69
CA GLY A 257 -10.10 -9.46 26.06
C GLY A 257 -8.86 -10.10 25.44
N TRP A 258 -8.57 -11.37 25.71
CA TRP A 258 -7.43 -12.10 25.11
C TRP A 258 -7.60 -12.38 23.61
N LEU A 259 -8.83 -12.44 23.11
CA LEU A 259 -9.14 -12.87 21.73
C LEU A 259 -8.55 -11.94 20.65
N PRO A 260 -8.73 -10.60 20.72
CA PRO A 260 -8.11 -9.69 19.76
C PRO A 260 -6.59 -9.78 19.75
N LEU A 261 -5.97 -9.98 20.91
CA LEU A 261 -4.52 -10.14 21.02
C LEU A 261 -4.04 -11.43 20.36
N ALA A 262 -4.81 -12.52 20.48
CA ALA A 262 -4.52 -13.78 19.79
C ALA A 262 -4.61 -13.60 18.26
N PHE A 263 -5.68 -12.99 17.75
CA PHE A 263 -5.81 -12.69 16.33
C PHE A 263 -4.70 -11.78 15.82
N ALA A 264 -4.41 -10.70 16.51
CA ALA A 264 -3.33 -9.79 16.16
C ALA A 264 -1.98 -10.52 16.07
N SER A 265 -1.69 -11.40 17.04
CA SER A 265 -0.47 -12.20 17.06
C SER A 265 -0.37 -13.15 15.87
N VAL A 266 -1.48 -13.81 15.49
CA VAL A 266 -1.53 -14.69 14.30
C VAL A 266 -1.28 -13.89 13.02
N PHE A 267 -1.97 -12.75 12.84
CA PHE A 267 -1.78 -11.91 11.66
C PHE A 267 -0.37 -11.34 11.58
N LEU A 268 0.19 -10.85 12.69
CA LEU A 268 1.57 -10.38 12.76
C LEU A 268 2.57 -11.51 12.41
N CYS A 269 2.33 -12.71 12.89
CA CYS A 269 3.16 -13.87 12.56
C CYS A 269 3.14 -14.17 11.06
N VAL A 270 1.95 -14.19 10.44
CA VAL A 270 1.80 -14.38 8.98
C VAL A 270 2.52 -13.28 8.21
N MET A 271 2.33 -12.01 8.60
CA MET A 271 2.97 -10.87 7.95
C MET A 271 4.50 -10.93 8.11
N TYR A 272 4.99 -11.25 9.29
CA TYR A 272 6.41 -11.37 9.56
C TYR A 272 7.06 -12.50 8.75
N ILE A 273 6.44 -13.70 8.74
CA ILE A 273 6.93 -14.86 7.98
C ILE A 273 6.99 -14.51 6.48
N TRP A 274 5.95 -13.89 5.96
CA TRP A 274 5.89 -13.49 4.56
C TRP A 274 6.97 -12.48 4.20
N ASN A 275 7.09 -11.40 4.97
CA ASN A 275 8.10 -10.37 4.76
C ASN A 275 9.52 -10.95 4.90
N TYR A 276 9.79 -11.69 5.96
CA TYR A 276 11.10 -12.31 6.21
C TYR A 276 11.52 -13.24 5.06
N GLY A 277 10.62 -14.12 4.61
CA GLY A 277 10.87 -15.01 3.48
C GLY A 277 11.09 -14.25 2.16
N SER A 278 10.30 -13.21 1.90
CA SER A 278 10.42 -12.38 0.71
C SER A 278 11.72 -11.57 0.67
N VAL A 279 12.13 -11.01 1.82
CA VAL A 279 13.42 -10.29 1.94
C VAL A 279 14.60 -11.23 1.75
N LEU A 280 14.56 -12.43 2.33
CA LEU A 280 15.63 -13.43 2.14
C LEU A 280 15.74 -13.88 0.68
N LYS A 281 14.59 -14.09 0.03
CA LYS A 281 14.55 -14.39 -1.41
C LYS A 281 15.23 -13.29 -2.21
N TYR A 282 14.80 -12.04 -2.03
CA TYR A 282 15.36 -10.90 -2.74
C TYR A 282 16.87 -10.74 -2.50
N ARG A 283 17.33 -10.89 -1.25
CA ARG A 283 18.77 -10.86 -0.92
C ARG A 283 19.56 -11.98 -1.61
N SER A 284 18.98 -13.17 -1.75
CA SER A 284 19.63 -14.28 -2.46
C SER A 284 19.69 -13.99 -3.96
N GLU A 285 18.60 -13.50 -4.56
CA GLU A 285 18.56 -13.08 -5.97
C GLU A 285 19.59 -11.99 -6.28
N VAL A 286 19.74 -11.00 -5.40
CA VAL A 286 20.75 -9.92 -5.55
C VAL A 286 22.17 -10.45 -5.43
N ARG A 287 22.41 -11.43 -4.53
CA ARG A 287 23.74 -12.01 -4.32
C ARG A 287 24.17 -12.91 -5.48
N GLU A 288 23.24 -13.66 -6.05
CA GLU A 288 23.47 -14.62 -7.11
C GLU A 288 23.28 -14.04 -8.51
N LYS A 289 23.19 -12.69 -8.64
CA LYS A 289 23.13 -12.03 -9.95
C LYS A 289 24.36 -12.35 -10.79
N ILE A 290 24.16 -12.51 -12.08
CA ILE A 290 25.21 -12.83 -13.03
C ILE A 290 25.91 -11.54 -13.49
N SER A 291 27.24 -11.60 -13.62
CA SER A 291 28.02 -10.53 -14.25
C SER A 291 27.82 -10.55 -15.77
N MET A 292 28.03 -9.40 -16.41
CA MET A 292 27.95 -9.32 -17.87
C MET A 292 29.06 -10.11 -18.54
N ASP A 293 30.26 -10.10 -17.96
CA ASP A 293 31.41 -10.85 -18.47
C ASP A 293 31.13 -12.35 -18.55
N PHE A 294 30.50 -12.93 -17.51
CA PHE A 294 30.07 -14.32 -17.52
C PHE A 294 29.08 -14.62 -18.65
N LEU A 295 28.18 -13.68 -18.96
CA LEU A 295 27.21 -13.85 -20.05
C LEU A 295 27.89 -13.79 -21.42
N LEU A 296 28.89 -12.94 -21.61
CA LEU A 296 29.68 -12.83 -22.83
C LEU A 296 30.50 -14.10 -23.07
N ASP A 297 31.16 -14.62 -22.03
CA ASP A 297 31.89 -15.88 -22.09
C ASP A 297 30.95 -17.04 -22.41
N LEU A 298 29.78 -17.08 -21.83
CA LEU A 298 28.79 -18.12 -22.07
C LEU A 298 28.28 -18.08 -23.53
N GLY A 299 28.05 -16.87 -24.06
CA GLY A 299 27.62 -16.66 -25.43
C GLY A 299 28.65 -17.12 -26.47
N SER A 300 29.96 -16.94 -26.18
CA SER A 300 31.05 -17.37 -27.07
C SER A 300 31.29 -18.88 -26.99
N THR A 301 31.11 -19.52 -25.82
CA THR A 301 31.44 -20.94 -25.62
C THR A 301 30.29 -21.88 -25.94
N LEU A 302 29.04 -21.50 -25.80
CA LEU A 302 27.86 -22.37 -25.97
C LEU A 302 27.26 -22.36 -27.38
N GLY A 303 27.76 -21.51 -28.33
CA GLY A 303 27.18 -21.39 -29.67
C GLY A 303 25.68 -21.05 -29.60
N THR A 304 25.30 -20.05 -28.79
CA THR A 304 23.90 -19.65 -28.60
C THR A 304 23.24 -19.25 -29.91
N VAL A 305 22.12 -19.89 -30.23
CA VAL A 305 21.31 -19.60 -31.42
C VAL A 305 20.39 -18.43 -31.12
N ARG A 306 20.36 -17.41 -32.00
CA ARG A 306 19.38 -16.33 -31.92
C ARG A 306 18.07 -16.74 -32.56
N VAL A 307 16.98 -16.68 -31.80
CA VAL A 307 15.62 -16.98 -32.27
C VAL A 307 14.92 -15.64 -32.56
N PRO A 308 14.25 -15.47 -33.71
CA PRO A 308 13.50 -14.24 -33.98
C PRO A 308 12.39 -14.01 -32.92
N GLY A 309 12.11 -12.74 -32.65
CA GLY A 309 11.07 -12.33 -31.71
C GLY A 309 11.59 -11.67 -30.42
N ILE A 310 10.64 -11.23 -29.59
CA ILE A 310 10.91 -10.55 -28.32
C ILE A 310 10.69 -11.51 -27.15
N GLY A 311 11.73 -11.76 -26.36
CA GLY A 311 11.64 -12.51 -25.11
C GLY A 311 11.37 -11.60 -23.92
N LEU A 312 10.20 -11.71 -23.28
CA LEU A 312 9.85 -10.97 -22.06
C LEU A 312 10.13 -11.83 -20.83
N LEU A 313 11.23 -11.57 -20.13
CA LEU A 313 11.60 -12.31 -18.94
C LEU A 313 11.12 -11.58 -17.67
N TYR A 314 10.07 -12.12 -17.05
CA TYR A 314 9.49 -11.59 -15.82
C TYR A 314 10.30 -12.03 -14.60
N ASN A 315 10.83 -11.05 -13.84
CA ASN A 315 11.57 -11.27 -12.60
C ASN A 315 11.29 -10.20 -11.55
N GLU A 316 11.77 -10.39 -10.33
CA GLU A 316 11.64 -9.41 -9.22
C GLU A 316 12.90 -8.54 -9.05
N LEU A 317 13.99 -8.84 -9.76
CA LEU A 317 15.26 -8.15 -9.65
C LEU A 317 15.26 -6.82 -10.41
N VAL A 318 15.61 -5.73 -9.73
CA VAL A 318 15.62 -4.37 -10.31
C VAL A 318 16.92 -4.04 -11.04
N GLN A 319 18.05 -4.64 -10.63
CA GLN A 319 19.37 -4.36 -11.19
C GLN A 319 20.17 -5.65 -11.38
N GLY A 320 20.94 -5.72 -12.47
CA GLY A 320 21.77 -6.87 -12.82
C GLY A 320 21.00 -7.97 -13.56
N ILE A 321 21.67 -9.00 -14.02
CA ILE A 321 21.09 -10.12 -14.77
C ILE A 321 20.65 -11.20 -13.78
N PRO A 322 19.39 -11.68 -13.80
CA PRO A 322 18.95 -12.72 -12.89
C PRO A 322 19.70 -14.03 -13.11
N SER A 323 20.10 -14.72 -12.03
CA SER A 323 20.77 -16.04 -12.10
C SER A 323 19.94 -17.09 -12.85
N ILE A 324 18.62 -16.99 -12.76
CA ILE A 324 17.71 -17.88 -13.48
C ILE A 324 17.86 -17.78 -15.01
N PHE A 325 18.25 -16.60 -15.52
CA PHE A 325 18.50 -16.43 -16.96
C PHE A 325 19.76 -17.18 -17.41
N GLY A 326 20.85 -17.15 -16.62
CA GLY A 326 22.04 -17.93 -16.92
C GLY A 326 21.78 -19.43 -16.85
N GLN A 327 21.02 -19.89 -15.84
CA GLN A 327 20.60 -21.28 -15.74
C GLN A 327 19.74 -21.71 -16.95
N PHE A 328 18.88 -20.81 -17.42
CA PHE A 328 18.09 -21.03 -18.62
C PHE A 328 18.98 -21.21 -19.86
N LEU A 329 19.98 -20.34 -20.07
CA LEU A 329 20.90 -20.42 -21.19
C LEU A 329 21.80 -21.69 -21.14
N LEU A 330 22.19 -22.12 -19.94
CA LEU A 330 22.93 -23.38 -19.76
C LEU A 330 22.09 -24.60 -20.13
N SER A 331 20.77 -24.52 -19.92
CA SER A 331 19.86 -25.64 -20.22
C SER A 331 19.34 -25.60 -21.67
N LEU A 332 19.18 -24.42 -22.22
CA LEU A 332 18.69 -24.14 -23.59
C LEU A 332 19.55 -23.03 -24.20
N PRO A 333 20.53 -23.34 -25.04
CA PRO A 333 21.39 -22.34 -25.66
C PRO A 333 20.67 -21.60 -26.81
N ALA A 334 19.53 -21.01 -26.50
CA ALA A 334 18.72 -20.22 -27.42
C ALA A 334 18.32 -18.89 -26.77
N ILE A 335 18.51 -17.80 -27.50
CA ILE A 335 18.21 -16.44 -27.04
C ILE A 335 17.39 -15.71 -28.09
N HIS A 336 16.34 -15.00 -27.69
CA HIS A 336 15.57 -14.17 -28.63
C HIS A 336 16.41 -13.00 -29.13
N SER A 337 16.08 -12.52 -30.33
CA SER A 337 16.77 -11.38 -30.98
C SER A 337 16.75 -10.15 -30.10
N THR A 338 15.63 -9.91 -29.42
CA THR A 338 15.48 -8.87 -28.40
C THR A 338 15.02 -9.46 -27.08
N ILE A 339 15.66 -9.11 -25.97
CA ILE A 339 15.28 -9.55 -24.62
C ILE A 339 14.96 -8.36 -23.73
N VAL A 340 13.81 -8.44 -23.06
CA VAL A 340 13.40 -7.45 -22.07
C VAL A 340 13.20 -8.12 -20.71
N PHE A 341 14.03 -7.76 -19.73
CA PHE A 341 13.87 -8.16 -18.34
C PHE A 341 12.80 -7.29 -17.70
N VAL A 342 11.60 -7.80 -17.50
CA VAL A 342 10.45 -7.06 -16.97
C VAL A 342 10.38 -7.24 -15.46
N CYS A 343 10.50 -6.14 -14.72
CA CYS A 343 10.32 -6.10 -13.27
C CYS A 343 9.10 -5.27 -12.91
N ILE A 344 8.09 -5.89 -12.28
CA ILE A 344 6.87 -5.19 -11.87
C ILE A 344 7.03 -4.69 -10.45
N LYS A 345 6.90 -3.37 -10.26
CA LYS A 345 6.93 -2.72 -8.94
C LYS A 345 5.62 -2.02 -8.62
N TYR A 346 5.13 -2.28 -7.41
CA TYR A 346 4.05 -1.50 -6.83
C TYR A 346 4.64 -0.37 -6.02
N VAL A 347 4.23 0.85 -6.36
CA VAL A 347 4.64 2.06 -5.66
C VAL A 347 3.48 2.57 -4.79
N PRO A 348 3.77 3.20 -3.64
CA PRO A 348 2.75 3.66 -2.69
C PRO A 348 2.04 4.95 -3.14
N VAL A 349 1.78 5.08 -4.45
CA VAL A 349 1.02 6.19 -5.04
C VAL A 349 -0.31 5.67 -5.59
N PRO A 350 -1.35 6.52 -5.66
CA PRO A 350 -2.65 6.09 -6.17
C PRO A 350 -2.59 5.57 -7.60
N MET A 351 -2.01 6.34 -8.50
CA MET A 351 -1.88 6.03 -9.94
C MET A 351 -0.53 6.51 -10.45
N VAL A 352 0.06 5.77 -11.37
CA VAL A 352 1.29 6.15 -12.08
C VAL A 352 0.92 6.64 -13.47
N ARG A 353 1.45 7.80 -13.88
CA ARG A 353 1.24 8.34 -15.23
C ARG A 353 1.82 7.37 -16.27
N LEU A 354 1.18 7.26 -17.43
CA LEU A 354 1.63 6.36 -18.50
C LEU A 354 3.07 6.63 -18.94
N GLU A 355 3.49 7.88 -18.94
CA GLU A 355 4.85 8.31 -19.31
C GLU A 355 5.92 7.83 -18.32
N GLU A 356 5.56 7.67 -17.05
CA GLU A 356 6.45 7.24 -15.97
C GLU A 356 6.31 5.76 -15.62
N ARG A 357 5.39 5.06 -16.30
CA ARG A 357 5.07 3.66 -16.01
C ARG A 357 6.19 2.71 -16.40
N PHE A 358 6.83 2.94 -17.52
CA PHE A 358 7.88 2.11 -18.09
C PHE A 358 9.23 2.81 -17.99
N LEU A 359 10.13 2.29 -17.18
CA LEU A 359 11.48 2.78 -17.07
C LEU A 359 12.43 1.78 -17.71
N PHE A 360 13.01 2.17 -18.84
CA PHE A 360 13.97 1.35 -19.57
C PHE A 360 15.42 1.66 -19.20
N ARG A 361 16.24 0.66 -19.28
CA ARG A 361 17.70 0.74 -19.18
C ARG A 361 18.30 -0.36 -20.05
N ARG A 362 19.37 -0.05 -20.79
CA ARG A 362 20.14 -1.04 -21.54
C ARG A 362 20.93 -1.95 -20.60
N VAL A 363 21.05 -3.22 -20.97
CA VAL A 363 21.81 -4.24 -20.24
C VAL A 363 22.87 -4.81 -21.18
N GLY A 364 24.12 -4.38 -21.02
CA GLY A 364 25.25 -4.83 -21.84
C GLY A 364 25.46 -4.05 -23.13
N PRO A 365 26.30 -4.58 -24.04
CA PRO A 365 26.61 -3.95 -25.33
C PRO A 365 25.39 -3.82 -26.24
N LYS A 366 25.44 -2.85 -27.17
CA LYS A 366 24.35 -2.56 -28.12
C LYS A 366 23.97 -3.79 -28.98
N ASP A 367 24.93 -4.59 -29.41
CA ASP A 367 24.73 -5.74 -30.30
C ASP A 367 23.90 -6.88 -29.70
N TYR A 368 23.73 -6.90 -28.37
CA TYR A 368 22.96 -7.95 -27.68
C TYR A 368 21.47 -7.68 -27.61
N HIS A 369 21.01 -6.45 -27.85
CA HIS A 369 19.60 -6.02 -27.79
C HIS A 369 18.89 -6.46 -26.51
N MET A 370 19.57 -6.30 -25.37
CA MET A 370 19.04 -6.63 -24.05
C MET A 370 18.65 -5.38 -23.29
N PHE A 371 17.41 -5.34 -22.82
CA PHE A 371 16.86 -4.21 -22.11
C PHE A 371 16.26 -4.63 -20.76
N ARG A 372 16.25 -3.72 -19.83
CA ARG A 372 15.52 -3.86 -18.58
C ARG A 372 14.38 -2.86 -18.57
N CYS A 373 13.20 -3.34 -18.22
CA CYS A 373 12.00 -2.54 -18.03
C CYS A 373 11.50 -2.68 -16.60
N VAL A 374 11.49 -1.59 -15.84
CA VAL A 374 10.81 -1.54 -14.55
C VAL A 374 9.43 -0.93 -14.76
N THR A 375 8.40 -1.78 -14.71
CA THR A 375 7.01 -1.35 -14.86
C THR A 375 6.44 -1.01 -13.48
N ARG A 376 6.03 0.25 -13.29
CA ARG A 376 5.49 0.77 -12.04
C ARG A 376 3.97 0.83 -12.08
N TYR A 377 3.32 0.32 -11.03
CA TYR A 377 1.88 0.41 -10.84
C TYR A 377 1.56 1.02 -9.49
N GLY A 378 0.62 1.96 -9.46
CA GLY A 378 0.04 2.47 -8.23
C GLY A 378 -1.00 1.50 -7.65
N TYR A 379 -1.43 1.72 -6.40
CA TYR A 379 -2.39 0.83 -5.74
C TYR A 379 -3.81 0.92 -6.30
N LYS A 380 -4.13 1.96 -7.10
CA LYS A 380 -5.40 2.12 -7.83
C LYS A 380 -5.32 1.75 -9.31
N ASP A 381 -4.14 1.48 -9.84
CA ASP A 381 -4.00 1.10 -11.25
C ASP A 381 -4.71 -0.22 -11.52
N VAL A 382 -5.59 -0.21 -12.51
CA VAL A 382 -6.38 -1.40 -12.89
C VAL A 382 -5.54 -2.33 -13.73
N ARG A 383 -5.34 -3.54 -13.24
CA ARG A 383 -4.54 -4.59 -13.87
C ARG A 383 -5.18 -5.32 -15.05
N LYS A 384 -6.30 -4.89 -15.55
CA LYS A 384 -6.92 -5.48 -16.74
C LYS A 384 -6.49 -4.73 -18.00
N GLU A 385 -5.20 -4.46 -18.14
CA GLU A 385 -4.67 -4.18 -19.47
C GLU A 385 -4.67 -5.52 -20.21
N ASP A 386 -5.31 -5.54 -21.36
CA ASP A 386 -5.21 -6.64 -22.29
C ASP A 386 -3.72 -6.82 -22.64
N HIS A 387 -3.22 -8.05 -22.75
CA HIS A 387 -1.80 -8.29 -23.02
C HIS A 387 -1.31 -7.57 -24.28
N HIS A 388 -2.14 -7.44 -25.30
CA HIS A 388 -1.83 -6.67 -26.51
C HIS A 388 -1.61 -5.18 -26.23
N VAL A 389 -2.40 -4.58 -25.35
CA VAL A 389 -2.22 -3.17 -24.95
C VAL A 389 -0.92 -2.99 -24.18
N PHE A 390 -0.60 -3.93 -23.29
CA PHE A 390 0.67 -3.91 -22.56
C PHE A 390 1.87 -4.04 -23.50
N GLU A 391 1.84 -4.97 -24.46
CA GLU A 391 2.88 -5.17 -25.47
C GLU A 391 3.10 -3.90 -26.31
N GLN A 392 2.01 -3.29 -26.81
CA GLN A 392 2.06 -2.05 -27.58
C GLN A 392 2.66 -0.89 -26.79
N LEU A 393 2.24 -0.70 -25.53
CA LEU A 393 2.77 0.36 -24.67
C LEU A 393 4.24 0.12 -24.32
N LEU A 394 4.62 -1.14 -24.09
CA LEU A 394 6.01 -1.51 -23.81
C LEU A 394 6.90 -1.21 -25.01
N VAL A 395 6.50 -1.61 -26.21
CA VAL A 395 7.24 -1.34 -27.45
C VAL A 395 7.35 0.16 -27.73
N ALA A 396 6.24 0.90 -27.66
CA ALA A 396 6.26 2.35 -27.86
C ALA A 396 7.20 3.07 -26.86
N SER A 397 7.22 2.59 -25.62
CA SER A 397 8.12 3.13 -24.59
C SER A 397 9.57 2.73 -24.83
N LEU A 398 9.84 1.54 -25.38
CA LEU A 398 11.17 1.09 -25.76
C LEU A 398 11.71 1.90 -26.96
N GLU A 399 10.90 2.13 -27.98
CA GLU A 399 11.28 2.99 -29.11
C GLU A 399 11.63 4.41 -28.64
N LYS A 400 10.81 4.98 -27.76
CA LYS A 400 11.08 6.30 -27.15
C LYS A 400 12.41 6.31 -26.39
N PHE A 401 12.71 5.22 -25.66
CA PHE A 401 13.98 5.07 -24.95
C PHE A 401 15.17 5.03 -25.91
N LEU A 402 15.10 4.24 -26.98
CA LEU A 402 16.17 4.14 -27.99
C LEU A 402 16.46 5.50 -28.65
N ARG A 403 15.41 6.22 -29.06
CA ARG A 403 15.54 7.56 -29.61
C ARG A 403 16.20 8.54 -28.65
N LYS A 404 15.78 8.50 -27.36
CA LYS A 404 16.37 9.34 -26.32
C LYS A 404 17.84 8.98 -26.07
N GLU A 405 18.18 7.70 -25.98
CA GLU A 405 19.57 7.24 -25.80
C GLU A 405 20.47 7.69 -26.94
N ALA A 406 19.99 7.64 -28.19
CA ALA A 406 20.71 8.15 -29.35
C ALA A 406 20.92 9.68 -29.28
N GLN A 407 19.90 10.43 -28.83
CA GLN A 407 20.00 11.88 -28.61
C GLN A 407 21.03 12.23 -27.55
N ASP A 408 20.99 11.54 -26.41
CA ASP A 408 21.92 11.78 -25.29
C ASP A 408 23.36 11.50 -25.75
N LEU A 409 23.61 10.41 -26.51
CA LEU A 409 24.93 10.07 -27.06
C LEU A 409 25.42 11.07 -28.14
N ALA A 410 24.52 11.56 -29.00
CA ALA A 410 24.86 12.61 -29.96
C ALA A 410 25.23 13.92 -29.26
N LEU A 411 24.53 14.27 -28.19
CA LEU A 411 24.84 15.45 -27.39
C LEU A 411 26.21 15.33 -26.71
N GLU A 412 26.51 14.17 -26.09
CA GLU A 412 27.83 13.91 -25.48
C GLU A 412 28.95 13.97 -26.51
N ARG A 413 28.75 13.45 -27.71
CA ARG A 413 29.74 13.53 -28.80
C ARG A 413 30.01 14.98 -29.20
N ASN A 414 28.96 15.78 -29.40
CA ASN A 414 29.10 17.19 -29.78
C ASN A 414 29.79 18.01 -28.68
N LEU A 415 29.55 17.71 -27.40
CA LEU A 415 30.24 18.35 -26.27
C LEU A 415 31.75 17.99 -26.26
N LEU A 416 32.10 16.72 -26.48
CA LEU A 416 33.49 16.27 -26.55
C LEU A 416 34.22 16.86 -27.77
N GLU A 417 33.58 17.01 -28.90
CA GLU A 417 34.12 17.67 -30.08
C GLU A 417 34.36 19.17 -29.84
N SER A 418 33.42 19.85 -29.17
CA SER A 418 33.58 21.27 -28.82
C SER A 418 34.71 21.51 -27.82
N ASP A 419 34.93 20.59 -26.88
CA ASP A 419 36.04 20.65 -25.93
C ASP A 419 37.40 20.39 -26.63
N LEU A 420 37.46 19.46 -27.58
CA LEU A 420 38.65 19.20 -28.41
C LEU A 420 38.99 20.37 -29.30
N ASP A 421 38.01 21.03 -29.89
CA ASP A 421 38.24 22.24 -30.71
C ASP A 421 38.72 23.41 -29.84
N SER A 422 38.21 23.57 -28.64
CA SER A 422 38.68 24.59 -27.70
C SER A 422 40.13 24.37 -27.27
N VAL A 423 40.55 23.13 -27.06
CA VAL A 423 41.95 22.77 -26.74
C VAL A 423 42.86 22.95 -27.96
N SER A 424 42.39 22.69 -29.19
CA SER A 424 43.17 22.87 -30.41
C SER A 424 43.40 24.35 -30.76
N VAL A 425 42.49 25.23 -30.43
CA VAL A 425 42.62 26.68 -30.60
C VAL A 425 43.57 27.28 -29.54
N ALA A 426 43.59 26.73 -28.32
CA ALA A 426 44.53 27.20 -27.26
C ALA A 426 46.00 26.81 -27.50
N SER A 427 46.29 25.88 -28.44
CA SER A 427 47.67 25.46 -28.77
C SER A 427 48.32 26.23 -29.92
N ARG A 428 47.72 27.31 -30.43
CA ARG A 428 48.24 28.12 -31.56
C ARG A 428 48.87 29.45 -31.21
N ASP A 429 48.93 29.85 -29.92
CA ASP A 429 49.66 31.05 -29.50
C ASP A 429 50.87 30.66 -28.64
N PRO A 430 52.11 30.72 -29.16
CA PRO A 430 53.30 30.66 -28.35
C PRO A 430 53.70 32.09 -27.95
N GLU A 431 53.55 32.43 -26.68
CA GLU A 431 54.31 33.44 -25.92
C GLU A 431 53.42 34.17 -24.92
N ALA A 432 53.45 33.72 -23.68
CA ALA A 432 53.58 34.56 -22.50
C ALA A 432 53.71 33.70 -21.23
N SER A 433 54.85 33.81 -20.63
CA SER A 433 55.26 33.22 -19.37
C SER A 433 54.41 33.71 -18.17
N GLY A 434 54.16 32.81 -17.22
CA GLY A 434 54.09 33.21 -15.82
C GLY A 434 52.87 32.76 -15.04
N SER A 435 53.18 31.98 -14.02
CA SER A 435 52.48 31.84 -12.75
C SER A 435 51.54 30.67 -12.57
N TYR A 436 52.05 29.70 -11.82
CA TYR A 436 51.31 28.57 -11.23
C TYR A 436 50.26 29.05 -10.23
N GLY A 437 49.00 28.75 -10.49
CA GLY A 437 47.91 28.81 -9.53
C GLY A 437 47.09 27.56 -9.65
N THR A 438 47.16 26.71 -8.62
CA THR A 438 46.28 25.53 -8.46
C THR A 438 44.86 25.99 -8.19
N GLU A 439 43.97 25.87 -9.16
CA GLU A 439 42.54 26.00 -8.96
C GLU A 439 41.90 24.60 -8.85
N GLU A 440 41.29 24.37 -7.69
CA GLU A 440 40.46 23.23 -7.39
C GLU A 440 39.22 23.18 -8.32
N LEU A 441 39.06 22.05 -8.96
CA LEU A 441 37.89 21.71 -9.80
C LEU A 441 36.65 21.58 -8.90
N LYS A 442 35.87 22.64 -8.76
CA LYS A 442 34.54 22.58 -8.13
C LYS A 442 33.51 22.05 -9.10
N ILE A 443 33.06 20.84 -8.84
CA ILE A 443 31.87 20.22 -9.49
C ILE A 443 30.63 20.93 -8.98
N PRO A 444 29.75 21.50 -9.80
CA PRO A 444 28.51 22.10 -9.33
C PRO A 444 27.49 21.03 -8.94
N LEU A 445 27.09 21.03 -7.66
CA LEU A 445 25.94 20.28 -7.17
C LEU A 445 24.66 20.82 -7.80
N MET A 446 23.81 19.89 -8.24
CA MET A 446 22.47 20.15 -8.75
C MET A 446 21.64 20.99 -7.79
N HIS A 447 21.11 22.10 -8.30
CA HIS A 447 20.18 22.96 -7.60
C HIS A 447 18.78 22.33 -7.58
N GLU A 448 18.29 22.01 -6.40
CA GLU A 448 16.91 21.64 -6.12
C GLU A 448 15.98 22.84 -6.41
N ARG A 449 15.07 22.70 -7.37
CA ARG A 449 14.02 23.69 -7.62
C ARG A 449 12.88 23.50 -6.62
N ARG A 450 12.72 24.47 -5.75
CA ARG A 450 11.56 24.70 -4.89
C ARG A 450 10.35 25.04 -5.77
N PHE A 451 9.25 24.32 -5.57
CA PHE A 451 7.94 24.68 -6.11
C PHE A 451 7.29 25.72 -5.20
N ASP A 452 7.09 26.93 -5.71
CA ASP A 452 6.14 27.89 -5.16
C ASP A 452 4.86 27.85 -5.97
N GLU A 453 3.74 27.57 -5.27
CA GLU A 453 2.38 27.76 -5.77
C GLU A 453 2.00 29.25 -5.71
N SER A 454 1.71 29.85 -6.84
CA SER A 454 0.67 30.89 -6.93
C SER A 454 0.37 31.23 -8.38
N GLY A 455 -0.87 31.16 -8.66
CA GLY A 455 -1.76 31.36 -9.73
C GLY A 455 -1.54 32.43 -10.80
N THR A 456 -2.32 32.23 -11.78
CA THR A 456 -3.02 33.11 -12.74
C THR A 456 -2.60 32.99 -14.20
N SER A 457 -3.61 32.68 -14.97
CA SER A 457 -3.77 32.66 -16.41
C SER A 457 -3.17 33.84 -17.19
N ALA A 458 -2.52 33.53 -18.32
CA ALA A 458 -2.68 34.27 -19.59
C ALA A 458 -2.07 33.47 -20.74
N SER A 459 -2.85 33.27 -21.76
CA SER A 459 -2.49 32.76 -23.06
C SER A 459 -1.55 33.71 -23.80
N GLU A 460 -0.40 33.21 -24.26
CA GLU A 460 0.31 33.77 -25.41
C GLU A 460 0.98 32.64 -26.19
N GLU A 461 0.50 32.42 -27.39
CA GLU A 461 1.14 31.64 -28.43
C GLU A 461 2.48 32.31 -28.79
N THR A 462 3.57 31.67 -28.43
CA THR A 462 4.88 31.99 -29.00
C THR A 462 5.36 30.76 -29.73
N THR A 463 5.25 30.81 -31.05
CA THR A 463 5.91 29.93 -32.02
C THR A 463 7.43 30.06 -31.81
N SER A 464 8.01 29.25 -30.94
CA SER A 464 9.46 29.10 -30.86
C SER A 464 9.87 28.04 -31.86
N ALA A 465 10.66 28.44 -32.86
CA ALA A 465 11.32 27.57 -33.82
C ALA A 465 12.08 26.46 -33.08
N LEU A 466 11.76 25.21 -33.39
CA LEU A 466 12.52 24.03 -32.96
C LEU A 466 13.96 24.19 -33.45
N PRO A 467 14.97 23.98 -32.62
CA PRO A 467 16.36 24.02 -33.05
C PRO A 467 16.58 22.92 -34.07
N SER A 468 17.32 23.27 -35.12
CA SER A 468 17.66 22.43 -36.31
C SER A 468 18.33 21.08 -35.97
N SER A 469 18.69 20.83 -34.73
CA SER A 469 19.25 19.57 -34.23
C SER A 469 18.26 18.39 -34.19
N VAL A 470 16.95 18.63 -34.33
CA VAL A 470 15.93 17.56 -34.35
C VAL A 470 15.85 16.88 -35.71
N MET A 471 16.28 17.55 -36.80
CA MET A 471 16.28 16.96 -38.14
C MET A 471 17.49 16.06 -38.45
N ALA A 472 18.59 16.19 -37.69
CA ALA A 472 19.80 15.39 -37.90
C ALA A 472 19.76 13.98 -37.24
N LEU A 473 18.73 13.68 -36.45
CA LEU A 473 18.62 12.42 -35.71
C LEU A 473 17.93 11.28 -36.47
N ASP A 474 17.21 11.58 -37.53
CA ASP A 474 16.62 10.55 -38.40
C ASP A 474 17.66 9.89 -39.36
N GLU A 475 18.89 10.38 -39.39
CA GLU A 475 19.97 9.91 -40.25
C GLU A 475 21.09 9.13 -39.51
N ASP A 476 20.96 8.83 -38.20
CA ASP A 476 21.96 7.98 -37.52
C ASP A 476 21.76 6.50 -37.92
N PRO A 477 22.64 5.93 -38.77
CA PRO A 477 22.47 4.57 -39.30
C PRO A 477 22.46 3.51 -38.20
N SER A 478 23.03 3.80 -37.06
CA SER A 478 23.04 2.89 -35.89
C SER A 478 21.67 2.83 -35.22
N LEU A 479 20.96 3.96 -35.11
CA LEU A 479 19.62 4.02 -34.56
C LEU A 479 18.60 3.35 -35.51
N GLU A 480 18.73 3.60 -36.82
CA GLU A 480 17.85 3.01 -37.82
C GLU A 480 17.99 1.48 -37.84
N TYR A 481 19.22 0.97 -37.72
CA TYR A 481 19.49 -0.46 -37.61
C TYR A 481 18.82 -1.05 -36.33
N GLU A 482 18.95 -0.42 -35.15
CA GLU A 482 18.32 -0.91 -33.94
C GLU A 482 16.78 -0.87 -34.01
N LEU A 483 16.21 0.17 -34.62
CA LEU A 483 14.76 0.28 -34.83
C LEU A 483 14.23 -0.75 -35.84
N SER A 484 14.98 -1.02 -36.90
CA SER A 484 14.62 -2.05 -37.88
C SER A 484 14.67 -3.45 -37.28
N ALA A 485 15.72 -3.77 -36.51
CA ALA A 485 15.83 -5.02 -35.76
C ALA A 485 14.70 -5.20 -34.74
N LEU A 486 14.29 -4.11 -34.07
CA LEU A 486 13.15 -4.13 -33.17
C LEU A 486 11.83 -4.41 -33.89
N ARG A 487 11.60 -3.80 -35.06
CA ARG A 487 10.39 -4.05 -35.87
C ARG A 487 10.33 -5.50 -36.36
N GLU A 488 11.43 -6.05 -36.85
CA GLU A 488 11.52 -7.45 -37.25
C GLU A 488 11.23 -8.40 -36.08
N ALA A 489 11.72 -8.05 -34.88
CA ALA A 489 11.44 -8.81 -33.67
C ALA A 489 9.95 -8.74 -33.26
N ILE A 490 9.29 -7.59 -33.47
CA ILE A 490 7.84 -7.43 -33.19
C ILE A 490 7.01 -8.30 -34.14
N ASP A 491 7.34 -8.30 -35.44
CA ASP A 491 6.63 -9.08 -36.44
C ASP A 491 6.74 -10.60 -36.19
N SER A 492 7.86 -11.03 -35.58
CA SER A 492 8.10 -12.42 -35.19
C SER A 492 7.36 -12.82 -33.87
N GLY A 493 6.82 -11.85 -33.11
CA GLY A 493 5.97 -12.06 -31.95
C GLY A 493 6.70 -12.09 -30.60
N PHE A 494 5.91 -12.32 -29.54
CA PHE A 494 6.37 -12.28 -28.15
C PHE A 494 6.43 -13.68 -27.53
N THR A 495 7.47 -13.93 -26.75
CA THR A 495 7.61 -15.12 -25.90
C THR A 495 7.74 -14.70 -24.43
N TYR A 496 6.93 -15.31 -23.59
CA TYR A 496 6.87 -14.98 -22.16
C TYR A 496 7.69 -15.97 -21.35
N LEU A 497 8.79 -15.52 -20.77
CA LEU A 497 9.66 -16.28 -19.90
C LEU A 497 9.30 -15.97 -18.43
N LEU A 498 8.58 -16.90 -17.77
CA LEU A 498 8.17 -16.72 -16.38
C LEU A 498 9.21 -17.34 -15.45
N ALA A 499 9.97 -16.48 -14.78
CA ALA A 499 10.95 -16.89 -13.78
C ALA A 499 10.25 -17.24 -12.45
N HIS A 500 10.34 -18.51 -12.03
CA HIS A 500 9.82 -18.97 -10.75
C HIS A 500 10.96 -19.36 -9.82
N GLY A 501 11.22 -18.52 -8.80
CA GLY A 501 12.25 -18.80 -7.81
C GLY A 501 11.66 -19.37 -6.52
N ASP A 502 11.91 -20.61 -6.16
CA ASP A 502 11.61 -21.17 -4.84
C ASP A 502 12.71 -20.84 -3.83
N VAL A 503 12.38 -20.91 -2.53
CA VAL A 503 13.32 -20.60 -1.44
C VAL A 503 13.38 -21.78 -0.49
N ARG A 504 14.58 -22.23 -0.19
CA ARG A 504 14.84 -23.26 0.84
C ARG A 504 15.95 -22.82 1.79
N ALA A 505 15.81 -23.17 3.06
CA ALA A 505 16.86 -22.92 4.05
C ALA A 505 18.04 -23.85 3.85
N LYS A 506 19.28 -23.32 3.98
CA LYS A 506 20.53 -24.10 3.93
C LYS A 506 20.54 -25.21 4.95
N LYS A 507 21.19 -26.34 4.63
CA LYS A 507 21.30 -27.51 5.53
C LYS A 507 21.90 -27.17 6.91
N LYS A 508 22.80 -26.19 6.98
CA LYS A 508 23.48 -25.74 8.23
C LYS A 508 22.68 -24.67 9.00
N SER A 509 21.49 -24.22 8.50
CA SER A 509 20.69 -23.20 9.18
C SER A 509 20.04 -23.73 10.46
N PHE A 510 19.77 -22.81 11.42
CA PHE A 510 19.09 -23.10 12.67
C PHE A 510 17.69 -23.69 12.45
N PHE A 511 17.25 -24.62 13.33
CA PHE A 511 16.00 -25.36 13.20
C PHE A 511 14.77 -24.45 12.97
N LEU A 512 14.64 -23.37 13.75
CA LEU A 512 13.52 -22.44 13.63
C LEU A 512 13.48 -21.76 12.26
N LYS A 513 14.65 -21.39 11.70
CA LYS A 513 14.72 -20.82 10.34
C LYS A 513 14.26 -21.84 9.29
N LYS A 514 14.64 -23.12 9.45
CA LYS A 514 14.18 -24.20 8.54
C LYS A 514 12.67 -24.38 8.63
N LEU A 515 12.10 -24.36 9.84
CA LEU A 515 10.67 -24.48 10.07
C LEU A 515 9.91 -23.31 9.40
N VAL A 516 10.34 -22.08 9.65
CA VAL A 516 9.71 -20.87 9.10
C VAL A 516 9.77 -20.86 7.57
N ILE A 517 10.93 -21.14 6.97
CA ILE A 517 11.10 -21.01 5.52
C ILE A 517 10.55 -22.21 4.76
N ASN A 518 10.92 -23.44 5.17
CA ASN A 518 10.59 -24.63 4.39
C ASN A 518 9.12 -25.07 4.53
N TYR A 519 8.47 -24.71 5.67
CA TYR A 519 7.08 -25.10 5.92
C TYR A 519 6.14 -23.90 5.82
N PHE A 520 6.26 -22.91 6.71
CA PHE A 520 5.28 -21.81 6.76
C PHE A 520 5.36 -20.90 5.55
N TYR A 521 6.54 -20.40 5.20
CA TYR A 521 6.69 -19.53 4.03
C TYR A 521 6.40 -20.27 2.72
N ALA A 522 6.87 -21.51 2.60
CA ALA A 522 6.59 -22.36 1.44
C ALA A 522 5.09 -22.65 1.31
N PHE A 523 4.37 -22.91 2.42
CA PHE A 523 2.92 -23.07 2.44
C PHE A 523 2.20 -21.80 1.97
N LEU A 524 2.53 -20.64 2.56
CA LEU A 524 1.95 -19.37 2.15
C LEU A 524 2.19 -19.10 0.66
N ARG A 525 3.39 -19.35 0.17
CA ARG A 525 3.75 -19.10 -1.22
C ARG A 525 3.02 -20.01 -2.21
N ARG A 526 2.84 -21.29 -1.88
CA ARG A 526 2.10 -22.25 -2.72
C ARG A 526 0.61 -21.88 -2.83
N ASN A 527 0.04 -21.37 -1.75
CA ASN A 527 -1.38 -20.97 -1.70
C ASN A 527 -1.63 -19.54 -2.20
N CYS A 528 -0.58 -18.77 -2.45
CA CYS A 528 -0.67 -17.40 -2.94
C CYS A 528 -0.32 -17.32 -4.43
N ARG A 529 -0.97 -16.42 -5.15
CA ARG A 529 -0.70 -16.23 -6.57
C ARG A 529 0.71 -15.68 -6.78
N ALA A 530 1.44 -16.27 -7.70
CA ALA A 530 2.69 -15.72 -8.19
C ALA A 530 2.46 -14.30 -8.77
N GLY A 531 3.43 -13.38 -8.59
CA GLY A 531 3.28 -12.00 -9.05
C GLY A 531 2.98 -11.86 -10.55
N ALA A 532 3.56 -12.74 -11.37
CA ALA A 532 3.34 -12.83 -12.81
C ALA A 532 1.96 -13.43 -13.19
N ALA A 533 1.36 -14.30 -12.36
CA ALA A 533 0.06 -14.91 -12.64
C ALA A 533 -1.13 -13.92 -12.57
N ASN A 534 -0.89 -12.69 -12.17
CA ASN A 534 -1.91 -11.64 -12.16
C ASN A 534 -1.89 -10.77 -13.44
N MET A 535 -0.94 -10.99 -14.34
CA MET A 535 -1.00 -10.43 -15.69
C MET A 535 -1.88 -11.34 -16.55
N SER A 536 -2.63 -10.74 -17.45
CA SER A 536 -3.31 -11.45 -18.53
C SER A 536 -2.28 -11.92 -19.54
N VAL A 537 -1.33 -12.78 -19.12
CA VAL A 537 -0.38 -13.38 -20.03
C VAL A 537 -1.14 -14.39 -20.88
N PRO A 538 -1.04 -14.34 -22.22
CA PRO A 538 -1.70 -15.31 -23.07
C PRO A 538 -1.22 -16.72 -22.70
N HIS A 539 -2.13 -17.69 -22.72
CA HIS A 539 -1.79 -19.07 -22.40
C HIS A 539 -0.88 -19.74 -23.46
N MET A 540 -0.69 -19.11 -24.59
CA MET A 540 0.22 -19.52 -25.65
C MET A 540 1.57 -18.79 -25.48
N ASN A 541 2.66 -19.44 -25.91
CA ASN A 541 4.03 -18.89 -25.90
C ASN A 541 4.59 -18.59 -24.49
N ILE A 542 4.22 -19.39 -23.47
CA ILE A 542 4.76 -19.29 -22.12
C ILE A 542 5.80 -20.36 -21.87
N LEU A 543 6.99 -19.95 -21.44
CA LEU A 543 8.04 -20.83 -20.96
C LEU A 543 8.28 -20.55 -19.48
N GLN A 544 8.11 -21.58 -18.65
CA GLN A 544 8.33 -21.45 -17.20
C GLN A 544 9.71 -22.00 -16.83
N VAL A 545 10.51 -21.15 -16.18
CA VAL A 545 11.82 -21.52 -15.68
C VAL A 545 11.81 -21.49 -14.16
N GLY A 546 12.12 -22.63 -13.52
CA GLY A 546 12.15 -22.78 -12.06
C GLY A 546 13.56 -22.86 -11.52
N MET A 547 13.85 -22.12 -10.42
CA MET A 547 15.11 -22.17 -9.70
C MET A 547 14.85 -22.17 -8.18
N THR A 548 15.70 -22.88 -7.42
CA THR A 548 15.61 -22.90 -5.94
C THR A 548 16.78 -22.12 -5.33
N TYR A 549 16.49 -21.05 -4.62
CA TYR A 549 17.46 -20.25 -3.87
C TYR A 549 17.71 -20.84 -2.50
N MET A 550 18.97 -21.07 -2.14
CA MET A 550 19.38 -21.60 -0.84
C MET A 550 19.77 -20.47 0.12
N VAL A 551 18.90 -20.15 1.10
CA VAL A 551 19.02 -19.02 2.03
C VAL A 551 19.45 -19.39 3.44
#